data_8dccbdcacf31b668950f07ab791e0370
#
_entry.id   8dccbdcacf31b668950f07ab791e0370
#
_cell.length_a   1.000
_cell.length_b   1.000
_cell.length_c   1.000
_cell.angle_alpha   90.00
_cell.angle_beta   90.00
_cell.angle_gamma   90.00
#
_symmetry.space_group_name_H-M   'P 1'
#
loop_
_entity.id
_entity.type
_entity.pdbx_description
1 polymer ?
#
loop_
_entity_poly.entity_id
_entity_poly.type
_entity_poly.pdbx_seq_one_letter_code
_entity_poly.pdbx_strand_id
1 'polypeptide(L)'
;MPRIDISRLPDESRIWIFGISPALDKPKSLRLLSLVDRFLDDWSAHGQAIVSARDLLHGSFLVIAVDQQSETSGCSIDRMFGLLRQLESELGVVILDPNRIFYQDGSGKVATMTRPEFVENGRQDMVVFDILAERIGRIRRGLWQKPARDSWHGALIRQAS
;
A
#
# COMPACT_ATOMS: atom_id res chain seq x y z
N MET A 1 -10.72 -13.28 17.09
CA MET A 1 -9.61 -13.45 16.11
C MET A 1 -8.95 -12.10 15.90
N PRO A 2 -7.60 -12.01 15.98
CA PRO A 2 -6.92 -10.73 15.71
C PRO A 2 -7.14 -10.25 14.27
N ARG A 3 -7.10 -11.15 13.29
CA ARG A 3 -7.38 -10.79 11.90
C ARG A 3 -8.87 -10.88 11.60
N ILE A 4 -9.42 -9.82 11.02
CA ILE A 4 -10.84 -9.73 10.65
C ILE A 4 -10.97 -9.36 9.18
N ASP A 5 -12.18 -9.44 8.64
CA ASP A 5 -12.46 -8.97 7.29
C ASP A 5 -12.37 -7.43 7.27
N ILE A 6 -11.68 -6.89 6.27
CA ILE A 6 -11.44 -5.45 6.16
C ILE A 6 -12.75 -4.65 6.03
N SER A 7 -13.80 -5.26 5.48
CA SER A 7 -15.10 -4.61 5.34
C SER A 7 -15.74 -4.25 6.69
N ARG A 8 -15.28 -4.87 7.78
CA ARG A 8 -15.78 -4.63 9.13
C ARG A 8 -15.15 -3.42 9.81
N LEU A 9 -14.08 -2.86 9.24
CA LEU A 9 -13.40 -1.71 9.82
C LEU A 9 -14.04 -0.40 9.38
N PRO A 10 -14.18 0.58 10.30
CA PRO A 10 -14.74 1.89 9.95
C PRO A 10 -13.77 2.70 9.08
N ASP A 11 -14.28 3.73 8.41
CA ASP A 11 -13.52 4.57 7.47
C ASP A 11 -12.32 5.28 8.11
N GLU A 12 -12.37 5.55 9.40
CA GLU A 12 -11.28 6.22 10.14
C GLU A 12 -10.15 5.27 10.53
N SER A 13 -10.27 3.98 10.26
CA SER A 13 -9.23 2.99 10.61
C SER A 13 -7.92 3.32 9.92
N ARG A 14 -6.83 3.19 10.67
CA ARG A 14 -5.48 3.44 10.18
C ARG A 14 -5.08 2.37 9.16
N ILE A 15 -4.49 2.81 8.07
CA ILE A 15 -3.94 1.90 7.07
C ILE A 15 -2.50 2.24 6.73
N TRP A 16 -1.82 1.22 6.18
CA TRP A 16 -0.57 1.37 5.43
C TRP A 16 -0.82 0.78 4.05
N ILE A 17 -0.39 1.50 3.01
CA ILE A 17 -0.45 1.04 1.63
C ILE A 17 0.96 0.79 1.15
N PHE A 18 1.23 -0.43 0.71
CA PHE A 18 2.56 -0.83 0.21
C PHE A 18 2.44 -1.14 -1.28
N GLY A 19 3.11 -0.34 -2.09
CA GLY A 19 3.17 -0.56 -3.53
C GLY A 19 4.12 -1.70 -3.87
N ILE A 20 3.73 -2.57 -4.78
CA ILE A 20 4.46 -3.77 -5.17
C ILE A 20 4.81 -3.68 -6.66
N SER A 21 6.07 -3.87 -7.01
CA SER A 21 6.52 -3.86 -8.40
C SER A 21 7.49 -5.03 -8.66
N PRO A 22 7.28 -5.79 -9.73
CA PRO A 22 6.14 -5.75 -10.66
C PRO A 22 4.84 -6.24 -9.99
N ALA A 23 3.72 -6.02 -10.63
CA ALA A 23 2.43 -6.52 -10.15
C ALA A 23 2.47 -8.05 -10.00
N LEU A 24 1.81 -8.54 -8.96
CA LEU A 24 1.81 -9.97 -8.66
C LEU A 24 0.84 -10.72 -9.59
N ASP A 25 1.27 -11.87 -10.07
CA ASP A 25 0.38 -12.84 -10.70
C ASP A 25 -0.46 -13.55 -9.63
N LYS A 26 -1.37 -14.43 -10.05
CA LYS A 26 -2.27 -15.10 -9.13
C LYS A 26 -1.54 -15.99 -8.11
N PRO A 27 -0.58 -16.86 -8.51
CA PRO A 27 0.15 -17.68 -7.52
C PRO A 27 0.91 -16.82 -6.49
N LYS A 28 1.58 -15.76 -6.92
CA LYS A 28 2.31 -14.87 -6.00
C LYS A 28 1.35 -14.10 -5.10
N SER A 29 0.19 -13.67 -5.63
CA SER A 29 -0.84 -13.00 -4.83
C SER A 29 -1.34 -13.91 -3.71
N LEU A 30 -1.62 -15.17 -4.01
CA LEU A 30 -2.06 -16.14 -3.00
C LEU A 30 -0.98 -16.40 -1.96
N ARG A 31 0.27 -16.49 -2.38
CA ARG A 31 1.40 -16.69 -1.47
C ARG A 31 1.57 -15.49 -0.54
N LEU A 32 1.51 -14.28 -1.09
CA LEU A 32 1.59 -13.04 -0.29
C LEU A 32 0.49 -13.01 0.75
N LEU A 33 -0.75 -13.26 0.35
CA LEU A 33 -1.89 -13.21 1.27
C LEU A 33 -1.77 -14.26 2.37
N SER A 34 -1.28 -15.46 2.05
CA SER A 34 -1.05 -16.51 3.06
C SER A 34 -0.04 -16.06 4.11
N LEU A 35 1.07 -15.45 3.69
CA LEU A 35 2.10 -14.98 4.62
C LEU A 35 1.63 -13.79 5.44
N VAL A 36 0.89 -12.86 4.83
CA VAL A 36 0.32 -11.72 5.53
C VAL A 36 -0.71 -12.18 6.56
N ASP A 37 -1.60 -13.09 6.17
CA ASP A 37 -2.63 -13.62 7.08
C ASP A 37 -2.01 -14.28 8.31
N ARG A 38 -0.96 -15.08 8.12
CA ARG A 38 -0.24 -15.71 9.23
C ARG A 38 0.36 -14.66 10.16
N PHE A 39 0.97 -13.61 9.59
CA PHE A 39 1.53 -12.53 10.39
C PHE A 39 0.45 -11.80 11.19
N LEU A 40 -0.66 -11.43 10.54
CA LEU A 40 -1.73 -10.69 11.20
C LEU A 40 -2.41 -11.51 12.30
N ASP A 41 -2.50 -12.83 12.14
CA ASP A 41 -3.09 -13.71 13.15
C ASP A 41 -2.30 -13.68 14.47
N ASP A 42 -0.98 -13.44 14.41
CA ASP A 42 -0.10 -13.42 15.58
C ASP A 42 0.37 -12.01 15.96
N TRP A 43 -0.06 -10.97 15.25
CA TRP A 43 0.44 -9.62 15.45
C TRP A 43 -0.09 -9.04 16.76
N SER A 44 0.83 -8.51 17.59
CA SER A 44 0.48 -7.97 18.91
C SER A 44 1.37 -6.77 19.26
N ALA A 45 0.87 -5.97 20.19
CA ALA A 45 1.60 -4.85 20.79
C ALA A 45 1.29 -4.82 22.28
N HIS A 46 2.31 -4.64 23.11
CA HIS A 46 2.14 -4.56 24.58
C HIS A 46 1.38 -5.77 25.16
N GLY A 47 1.59 -6.97 24.60
CA GLY A 47 0.91 -8.19 25.04
C GLY A 47 -0.54 -8.31 24.61
N GLN A 48 -1.05 -7.36 23.83
CA GLN A 48 -2.41 -7.36 23.31
C GLN A 48 -2.43 -7.67 21.83
N ALA A 49 -3.36 -8.53 21.40
CA ALA A 49 -3.55 -8.81 19.99
C ALA A 49 -4.00 -7.52 19.26
N ILE A 50 -3.41 -7.27 18.10
CA ILE A 50 -3.81 -6.16 17.23
C ILE A 50 -4.93 -6.66 16.32
N VAL A 51 -6.11 -6.05 16.44
CA VAL A 51 -7.22 -6.33 15.52
C VAL A 51 -6.91 -5.65 14.18
N SER A 52 -6.72 -6.46 13.16
CA SER A 52 -6.18 -6.02 11.88
C SER A 52 -6.87 -6.70 10.71
N ALA A 53 -6.68 -6.13 9.54
CA ALA A 53 -7.22 -6.64 8.30
C ALA A 53 -6.25 -6.31 7.16
N ARG A 54 -6.47 -6.96 6.01
CA ARG A 54 -5.65 -6.71 4.83
C ARG A 54 -6.50 -6.74 3.58
N ASP A 55 -5.99 -6.13 2.52
CA ASP A 55 -6.52 -6.24 1.18
C ASP A 55 -5.36 -6.18 0.17
N LEU A 56 -5.58 -6.73 -1.00
CA LEU A 56 -4.61 -6.66 -2.11
C LEU A 56 -5.35 -6.09 -3.31
N LEU A 57 -4.94 -4.88 -3.73
CA LEU A 57 -5.61 -4.14 -4.79
C LEU A 57 -4.76 -4.20 -6.06
N HIS A 58 -5.38 -4.60 -7.17
CA HIS A 58 -4.76 -4.65 -8.51
C HIS A 58 -3.49 -5.51 -8.58
N GLY A 59 -3.25 -6.40 -7.63
CA GLY A 59 -1.98 -7.14 -7.53
C GLY A 59 -0.76 -6.27 -7.27
N SER A 60 -0.96 -4.97 -7.01
CA SER A 60 0.10 -3.97 -6.88
C SER A 60 0.12 -3.24 -5.55
N PHE A 61 -0.92 -3.34 -4.73
CA PHE A 61 -1.01 -2.61 -3.46
C PHE A 61 -1.47 -3.53 -2.35
N LEU A 62 -0.60 -3.77 -1.39
CA LEU A 62 -0.98 -4.43 -0.15
C LEU A 62 -1.44 -3.35 0.83
N VAL A 63 -2.66 -3.50 1.33
CA VAL A 63 -3.22 -2.63 2.36
C VAL A 63 -3.26 -3.43 3.66
N ILE A 64 -2.67 -2.87 4.71
CA ILE A 64 -2.79 -3.40 6.08
C ILE A 64 -3.53 -2.35 6.88
N ALA A 65 -4.60 -2.76 7.56
CA ALA A 65 -5.45 -1.88 8.34
C ALA A 65 -5.52 -2.34 9.78
N VAL A 66 -5.67 -1.38 10.70
CA VAL A 66 -5.73 -1.64 12.14
C VAL A 66 -6.98 -0.98 12.70
N ASP A 67 -7.70 -1.71 13.55
CA ASP A 67 -8.83 -1.17 14.30
C ASP A 67 -8.37 0.00 15.18
N GLN A 68 -9.17 1.06 15.24
CA GLN A 68 -8.87 2.25 16.03
C GLN A 68 -8.64 1.97 17.51
N GLN A 69 -9.26 0.92 18.05
CA GLN A 69 -9.11 0.54 19.44
C GLN A 69 -7.87 -0.29 19.73
N SER A 70 -7.17 -0.74 18.68
CA SER A 70 -5.91 -1.47 18.82
C SER A 70 -4.76 -0.49 18.84
N GLU A 71 -3.83 -0.67 19.78
CA GLU A 71 -2.62 0.12 19.86
C GLU A 71 -1.50 -0.57 19.09
N THR A 72 -0.75 0.20 18.31
CA THR A 72 0.48 -0.27 17.70
C THR A 72 1.68 0.30 18.46
N SER A 73 2.81 -0.37 18.35
CA SER A 73 4.06 0.06 18.98
C SER A 73 5.15 0.13 17.92
N GLY A 74 6.26 0.78 18.23
CA GLY A 74 7.43 0.78 17.36
C GLY A 74 7.86 -0.64 17.00
N CYS A 75 7.90 -1.55 17.98
CA CYS A 75 8.27 -2.96 17.76
C CYS A 75 7.27 -3.68 16.85
N SER A 76 5.97 -3.43 17.00
CA SER A 76 4.95 -4.08 16.17
C SER A 76 5.02 -3.58 14.72
N ILE A 77 5.29 -2.30 14.52
CA ILE A 77 5.48 -1.71 13.19
C ILE A 77 6.76 -2.24 12.55
N ASP A 78 7.85 -2.35 13.31
CA ASP A 78 9.10 -2.93 12.83
C ASP A 78 8.92 -4.37 12.37
N ARG A 79 8.10 -5.16 13.07
CA ARG A 79 7.78 -6.52 12.65
C ARG A 79 7.00 -6.56 11.35
N MET A 80 6.09 -5.61 11.16
CA MET A 80 5.37 -5.47 9.88
C MET A 80 6.35 -5.20 8.74
N PHE A 81 7.31 -4.28 8.91
CA PHE A 81 8.34 -4.03 7.90
C PHE A 81 9.24 -5.25 7.69
N GLY A 82 9.50 -6.03 8.74
CA GLY A 82 10.21 -7.30 8.61
C GLY A 82 9.48 -8.29 7.71
N LEU A 83 8.16 -8.37 7.83
CA LEU A 83 7.34 -9.16 6.93
C LEU A 83 7.49 -8.70 5.48
N LEU A 84 7.48 -7.39 5.25
CA LEU A 84 7.60 -6.86 3.88
C LEU A 84 8.95 -7.22 3.25
N ARG A 85 10.04 -7.16 4.02
CA ARG A 85 11.35 -7.59 3.54
C ARG A 85 11.39 -9.07 3.20
N GLN A 86 10.71 -9.90 4.01
CA GLN A 86 10.57 -11.33 3.72
C GLN A 86 9.80 -11.56 2.41
N LEU A 87 8.71 -10.81 2.20
CA LEU A 87 7.91 -10.91 0.98
C LEU A 87 8.71 -10.51 -0.25
N GLU A 88 9.51 -9.45 -0.16
CA GLU A 88 10.39 -9.05 -1.25
C GLU A 88 11.33 -10.19 -1.65
N SER A 89 11.96 -10.83 -0.67
CA SER A 89 12.89 -11.92 -0.90
C SER A 89 12.19 -13.15 -1.49
N GLU A 90 11.06 -13.56 -0.93
CA GLU A 90 10.36 -14.77 -1.36
C GLU A 90 9.70 -14.62 -2.74
N LEU A 91 9.15 -13.44 -3.04
CA LEU A 91 8.37 -13.24 -4.26
C LEU A 91 9.17 -12.61 -5.39
N GLY A 92 10.40 -12.17 -5.11
CA GLY A 92 11.23 -11.51 -6.12
C GLY A 92 10.64 -10.19 -6.60
N VAL A 93 10.10 -9.41 -5.69
CA VAL A 93 9.47 -8.11 -5.99
C VAL A 93 10.09 -7.01 -5.15
N VAL A 94 9.80 -5.77 -5.50
CA VAL A 94 10.19 -4.59 -4.74
C VAL A 94 8.95 -4.00 -4.09
N ILE A 95 8.97 -3.81 -2.78
CA ILE A 95 7.87 -3.24 -2.00
C ILE A 95 8.30 -1.97 -1.29
N LEU A 96 9.48 -1.98 -0.67
CA LEU A 96 9.98 -0.88 0.17
C LEU A 96 10.88 0.06 -0.63
N ASP A 97 10.40 0.56 -1.77
CA ASP A 97 11.16 1.50 -2.61
C ASP A 97 10.48 2.88 -2.57
N PRO A 98 11.07 3.86 -1.85
CA PRO A 98 10.49 5.19 -1.76
C PRO A 98 10.57 5.99 -3.06
N ASN A 99 11.34 5.53 -4.03
CA ASN A 99 11.55 6.22 -5.31
C ASN A 99 10.61 5.74 -6.41
N ARG A 100 9.60 4.94 -6.08
CA ARG A 100 8.70 4.39 -7.08
C ARG A 100 7.36 5.13 -7.06
N ILE A 101 6.93 5.58 -8.24
CA ILE A 101 5.64 6.23 -8.43
C ILE A 101 4.71 5.25 -9.12
N PHE A 102 3.51 5.09 -8.57
CA PHE A 102 2.47 4.22 -9.12
C PHE A 102 1.42 5.06 -9.84
N TYR A 103 1.11 4.70 -11.08
CA TYR A 103 0.15 5.42 -11.89
C TYR A 103 -0.67 4.44 -12.74
N GLN A 104 -1.75 4.94 -13.31
CA GLN A 104 -2.59 4.17 -14.24
C GLN A 104 -2.14 4.49 -15.67
N ASP A 105 -1.80 3.44 -16.44
CA ASP A 105 -1.38 3.63 -17.82
C ASP A 105 -2.61 3.83 -18.76
N GLY A 106 -2.34 4.02 -20.04
CA GLY A 106 -3.39 4.25 -21.04
C GLY A 106 -4.35 3.09 -21.23
N SER A 107 -4.01 1.88 -20.77
CA SER A 107 -4.88 0.71 -20.82
C SER A 107 -5.68 0.50 -19.53
N GLY A 108 -5.51 1.38 -18.55
CA GLY A 108 -6.16 1.28 -17.26
C GLY A 108 -5.45 0.38 -16.25
N LYS A 109 -4.25 -0.10 -16.56
CA LYS A 109 -3.46 -0.94 -15.67
C LYS A 109 -2.55 -0.11 -14.79
N VAL A 110 -2.21 -0.66 -13.62
CA VAL A 110 -1.22 -0.05 -12.75
C VAL A 110 0.16 -0.24 -13.34
N ALA A 111 0.90 0.85 -13.46
CA ALA A 111 2.28 0.88 -13.92
C ALA A 111 3.14 1.66 -12.94
N THR A 112 4.44 1.57 -13.09
CA THR A 112 5.37 2.30 -12.21
C THR A 112 6.45 2.99 -13.01
N MET A 113 6.99 4.06 -12.44
CA MET A 113 8.23 4.67 -12.89
C MET A 113 9.01 5.14 -11.68
N THR A 114 10.29 5.40 -11.86
CA THR A 114 11.10 5.96 -10.79
C THR A 114 10.71 7.41 -10.54
N ARG A 115 11.01 7.93 -9.34
CA ARG A 115 10.76 9.33 -9.03
C ARG A 115 11.50 10.27 -9.99
N PRO A 116 12.79 10.07 -10.33
CA PRO A 116 13.44 10.91 -11.33
C PRO A 116 12.77 10.87 -12.70
N GLU A 117 12.31 9.71 -13.15
CA GLU A 117 11.57 9.59 -14.42
C GLU A 117 10.26 10.37 -14.37
N PHE A 118 9.57 10.33 -13.23
CA PHE A 118 8.32 11.06 -13.05
C PHE A 118 8.54 12.56 -13.04
N VAL A 119 9.63 13.04 -12.43
CA VAL A 119 9.99 14.46 -12.45
C VAL A 119 10.15 14.97 -13.89
N GLU A 120 10.80 14.18 -14.76
CA GLU A 120 11.06 14.57 -16.14
C GLU A 120 9.87 14.32 -17.09
N ASN A 121 9.15 13.22 -16.91
CA ASN A 121 8.17 12.74 -17.88
C ASN A 121 6.74 12.72 -17.36
N GLY A 122 6.50 13.04 -16.09
CA GLY A 122 5.17 13.06 -15.52
C GLY A 122 4.31 14.16 -16.15
N ARG A 123 3.01 13.92 -16.19
CA ARG A 123 2.03 14.89 -16.66
C ARG A 123 1.01 15.15 -15.56
N GLN A 124 0.54 16.39 -15.49
CA GLN A 124 -0.43 16.79 -14.46
C GLN A 124 -1.78 16.07 -14.60
N ASP A 125 -2.09 15.55 -15.78
CA ASP A 125 -3.34 14.82 -16.05
C ASP A 125 -3.22 13.30 -15.84
N MET A 126 -2.02 12.78 -15.54
CA MET A 126 -1.83 11.35 -15.24
C MET A 126 -2.57 10.98 -13.95
N VAL A 127 -3.24 9.84 -13.98
CA VAL A 127 -3.88 9.29 -12.77
C VAL A 127 -2.81 8.57 -11.95
N VAL A 128 -2.61 9.02 -10.72
CA VAL A 128 -1.63 8.47 -9.79
C VAL A 128 -2.33 7.86 -8.58
N PHE A 129 -1.61 6.99 -7.86
CA PHE A 129 -2.09 6.38 -6.63
C PHE A 129 -1.36 6.97 -5.44
N ASP A 130 -2.12 7.53 -4.50
CA ASP A 130 -1.57 8.12 -3.28
C ASP A 130 -1.39 7.02 -2.23
N ILE A 131 -0.21 6.40 -2.20
CA ILE A 131 0.11 5.35 -1.23
C ILE A 131 0.43 5.89 0.16
N LEU A 132 0.40 7.22 0.34
CA LEU A 132 0.59 7.85 1.65
C LEU A 132 -0.73 8.06 2.40
N ALA A 133 -1.85 7.65 1.82
CA ALA A 133 -3.14 7.72 2.50
C ALA A 133 -3.10 6.94 3.83
N GLU A 134 -3.65 7.50 4.88
CA GLU A 134 -3.54 6.95 6.24
C GLU A 134 -4.84 6.38 6.79
N ARG A 135 -5.97 6.59 6.09
CA ARG A 135 -7.28 6.13 6.52
C ARG A 135 -7.97 5.34 5.42
N ILE A 136 -8.62 4.25 5.80
CA ILE A 136 -9.24 3.34 4.83
C ILE A 136 -10.34 4.04 4.01
N GLY A 137 -11.01 5.03 4.58
CA GLY A 137 -12.02 5.81 3.88
C GLY A 137 -11.51 6.47 2.60
N ARG A 138 -10.23 6.84 2.55
CA ARG A 138 -9.61 7.40 1.34
C ARG A 138 -9.67 6.42 0.17
N ILE A 139 -9.42 5.13 0.45
CA ILE A 139 -9.50 4.09 -0.57
C ILE A 139 -10.96 3.85 -0.95
N ARG A 140 -11.83 3.69 0.03
CA ARG A 140 -13.26 3.38 -0.19
C ARG A 140 -13.97 4.44 -1.01
N ARG A 141 -13.59 5.71 -0.84
CA ARG A 141 -14.18 6.85 -1.57
C ARG A 141 -13.48 7.11 -2.90
N GLY A 142 -12.47 6.32 -3.26
CA GLY A 142 -11.69 6.51 -4.47
C GLY A 142 -10.79 7.74 -4.47
N LEU A 143 -10.56 8.36 -3.32
CA LEU A 143 -9.79 9.60 -3.20
C LEU A 143 -8.28 9.41 -3.26
N TRP A 144 -7.82 8.17 -3.15
CA TRP A 144 -6.39 7.84 -3.25
C TRP A 144 -5.92 7.74 -4.71
N GLN A 145 -6.85 7.73 -5.66
CA GLN A 145 -6.57 7.62 -7.09
C GLN A 145 -7.12 8.88 -7.78
N LYS A 146 -6.23 9.70 -8.32
CA LYS A 146 -6.60 11.02 -8.84
C LYS A 146 -5.54 11.55 -9.81
N PRO A 147 -5.87 12.58 -10.61
CA PRO A 147 -4.86 13.23 -11.44
C PRO A 147 -3.71 13.76 -10.60
N ALA A 148 -2.50 13.73 -11.15
CA ALA A 148 -1.30 14.20 -10.44
C ALA A 148 -1.45 15.64 -9.92
N ARG A 149 -2.11 16.50 -10.70
CA ARG A 149 -2.33 17.91 -10.29
C ARG A 149 -3.13 18.05 -9.00
N ASP A 150 -3.95 17.04 -8.67
CA ASP A 150 -4.77 17.04 -7.46
C ASP A 150 -4.13 16.23 -6.32
N SER A 151 -2.89 15.79 -6.50
CA SER A 151 -2.12 15.00 -5.56
C SER A 151 -0.77 15.68 -5.30
N TRP A 152 -0.08 15.25 -4.22
CA TRP A 152 1.29 15.70 -3.95
C TRP A 152 2.24 15.39 -5.11
N HIS A 153 1.90 14.42 -5.96
CA HIS A 153 2.69 14.05 -7.14
C HIS A 153 2.86 15.22 -8.12
N GLY A 154 1.85 16.08 -8.23
CA GLY A 154 1.90 17.20 -9.16
C GLY A 154 3.06 18.16 -8.90
N ALA A 155 3.43 18.33 -7.63
CA ALA A 155 4.54 19.19 -7.24
C ALA A 155 5.91 18.62 -7.63
N LEU A 156 6.00 17.31 -7.93
CA LEU A 156 7.25 16.67 -8.32
C LEU A 156 7.60 16.89 -9.79
N ILE A 157 6.59 17.17 -10.61
CA ILE A 157 6.77 17.26 -12.07
C ILE A 157 7.53 18.52 -12.41
N ARG A 158 8.60 18.39 -13.23
CA ARG A 158 9.36 19.53 -13.72
C ARG A 158 8.48 20.38 -14.61
N GLN A 159 8.38 21.66 -14.28
CA GLN A 159 7.63 22.59 -15.11
C GLN A 159 8.45 23.00 -16.32
N ALA A 160 7.79 23.06 -17.48
CA ALA A 160 8.41 23.59 -18.69
C ALA A 160 8.75 25.06 -18.44
N SER A 161 10.00 25.42 -18.70
CA SER A 161 10.48 26.82 -18.59
C SER A 161 10.12 27.61 -19.83
#